data_7aef7d9439e1010d90159bf67b39eaf3
#
_entry.id   7aef7d9439e1010d90159bf67b39eaf3
#
_cell.length_a   1.000
_cell.length_b   1.000
_cell.length_c   1.000
_cell.angle_alpha   90.00
_cell.angle_beta   90.00
_cell.angle_gamma   90.00
#
_symmetry.space_group_name_H-M   'P 1'
#
loop_
_entity.id
_entity.type
_entity.pdbx_description
1 polymer ?
#
loop_
_entity_poly.entity_id
_entity_poly.type
_entity_poly.pdbx_seq_one_letter_code
_entity_poly.pdbx_strand_id
1 'polypeptide(L)' 'MKMLERDIDKKEKKIKELETKLFDKEIYTNITKINEINDMIESLTKEIDKLYDEWENMSEL' A
#
# COMPACT_ATOMS: atom_id res chain seq x y z
N MET A 1 0.34 -19.93 3.90
CA MET A 1 -0.11 -19.21 3.70
C MET A 1 -0.69 -18.37 2.64
N LYS A 2 -1.75 -18.88 2.08
CA LYS A 2 -2.50 -18.15 1.07
C LYS A 2 -3.12 -16.84 1.59
N MET A 3 -3.40 -16.79 2.89
CA MET A 3 -3.99 -15.59 3.49
C MET A 3 -3.05 -14.39 3.48
N LEU A 4 -1.77 -14.60 3.77
CA LEU A 4 -0.78 -13.52 3.73
C LEU A 4 -0.60 -12.97 2.33
N GLU A 5 -0.56 -13.86 1.34
CA GLU A 5 -0.44 -13.45 -0.06
C GLU A 5 -1.63 -12.61 -0.51
N ARG A 6 -2.84 -13.00 -0.07
CA ARG A 6 -4.05 -12.24 -0.40
C ARG A 6 -4.05 -10.86 0.22
N ASP A 7 -3.58 -10.75 1.47
CA ASP A 7 -3.51 -9.45 2.14
C ASP A 7 -2.51 -8.53 1.46
N ILE A 8 -1.36 -9.07 1.09
CA ILE A 8 -0.35 -8.32 0.35
C ILE A 8 -0.92 -7.85 -0.98
N ASP A 9 -1.58 -8.74 -1.71
CA ASP A 9 -2.21 -8.40 -2.99
C ASP A 9 -3.23 -7.28 -2.86
N LYS A 10 -4.10 -7.38 -1.86
CA LYS A 10 -5.11 -6.35 -1.61
C LYS A 10 -4.50 -5.00 -1.32
N LYS A 11 -3.45 -4.99 -0.51
CA LYS A 11 -2.76 -3.75 -0.15
C LYS A 11 -2.02 -3.17 -1.34
N GLU A 12 -1.40 -4.00 -2.15
CA GLU A 12 -0.73 -3.54 -3.36
C GLU A 12 -1.72 -2.94 -4.36
N LYS A 13 -2.87 -3.57 -4.51
CA LYS A 13 -3.93 -3.03 -5.37
C LYS A 13 -4.42 -1.69 -4.86
N LYS A 14 -4.56 -1.57 -3.55
CA LYS A 14 -4.98 -0.31 -2.93
C LYS A 14 -3.97 0.79 -3.19
N ILE A 15 -2.68 0.47 -3.08
CA ILE A 15 -1.61 1.42 -3.37
C ILE A 15 -1.69 1.88 -4.82
N LYS A 16 -1.91 0.95 -5.75
CA LYS A 16 -2.05 1.30 -7.17
C LYS A 16 -3.23 2.21 -7.42
N GLU A 17 -4.35 1.95 -6.76
CA GLU A 17 -5.52 2.82 -6.87
C GLU A 17 -5.21 4.22 -6.35
N LEU A 18 -4.52 4.32 -5.23
CA LEU A 18 -4.14 5.60 -4.66
C LEU A 18 -3.15 6.34 -5.56
N GLU A 19 -2.19 5.63 -6.12
CA GLU A 19 -1.25 6.22 -7.07
C GLU A 19 -1.96 6.73 -8.32
N THR A 20 -2.95 5.97 -8.80
CA THR A 20 -3.74 6.38 -9.96
C THR A 20 -4.52 7.66 -9.66
N LYS A 21 -5.02 7.81 -8.44
CA LYS A 21 -5.72 9.02 -8.04
C LYS A 21 -4.82 10.24 -8.08
N LEU A 22 -3.52 10.08 -7.85
CA LEU A 22 -2.58 11.20 -7.91
C LEU A 22 -2.46 11.80 -9.30
N PHE A 23 -2.86 11.07 -10.33
CA PHE A 23 -2.89 11.58 -11.69
C PHE A 23 -4.17 12.36 -12.02
N ASP A 24 -5.16 12.31 -11.14
CA ASP A 24 -6.39 13.05 -11.32
C ASP A 24 -6.14 14.54 -11.09
N LYS A 25 -6.60 15.37 -12.04
CA LYS A 25 -6.38 16.80 -11.98
C LYS A 25 -6.92 17.43 -10.70
N GLU A 26 -8.06 16.96 -10.24
CA GLU A 26 -8.65 17.47 -9.00
C GLU A 26 -7.81 17.15 -7.77
N ILE A 27 -7.04 16.07 -7.83
CA ILE A 27 -6.20 15.65 -6.72
C ILE A 27 -4.82 16.27 -6.78
N TYR A 28 -4.15 16.22 -7.93
CA TYR A 28 -2.78 16.73 -7.99
C TYR A 28 -2.69 18.26 -7.92
N THR A 29 -3.81 18.97 -8.08
CA THR A 29 -3.87 20.41 -7.87
C THR A 29 -4.20 20.77 -6.41
N ASN A 30 -4.45 19.77 -5.56
CA ASN A 30 -4.81 19.99 -4.16
C ASN A 30 -3.77 19.35 -3.26
N ILE A 31 -2.91 20.15 -2.67
CA ILE A 31 -1.79 19.69 -1.84
C ILE A 31 -2.27 18.86 -0.66
N THR A 32 -3.39 19.25 -0.03
CA THR A 32 -3.93 18.52 1.11
C THR A 32 -4.30 17.08 0.71
N LYS A 33 -4.95 16.91 -0.44
CA LYS A 33 -5.33 15.59 -0.92
C LYS A 33 -4.12 14.75 -1.30
N ILE A 34 -3.12 15.37 -1.92
CA ILE A 34 -1.86 14.69 -2.26
C ILE A 34 -1.20 14.16 -0.98
N ASN A 35 -1.13 14.98 0.05
CA ASN A 35 -0.53 14.58 1.33
C ASN A 35 -1.30 13.45 1.99
N GLU A 36 -2.62 13.50 1.97
CA GLU A 36 -3.45 12.43 2.52
C GLU A 36 -3.22 11.11 1.79
N ILE A 37 -3.16 11.15 0.46
CA ILE A 37 -2.94 9.94 -0.34
C ILE A 37 -1.54 9.39 -0.10
N ASN A 38 -0.54 10.25 -0.05
CA ASN A 38 0.85 9.82 0.23
C ASN A 38 0.96 9.19 1.62
N ASP A 39 0.26 9.73 2.61
CA ASP A 39 0.23 9.14 3.95
C ASP A 39 -0.40 7.75 3.94
N MET A 40 -1.47 7.57 3.19
CA MET A 40 -2.12 6.27 3.04
C MET A 40 -1.19 5.27 2.36
N ILE A 41 -0.51 5.69 1.30
CA ILE A 41 0.43 4.85 0.57
C ILE A 41 1.58 4.44 1.50
N GLU A 42 2.12 5.37 2.25
CA GLU A 42 3.20 5.09 3.19
C GLU A 42 2.77 4.09 4.26
N SER A 43 1.58 4.27 4.84
CA SER A 43 1.04 3.34 5.82
C SER A 43 0.87 1.94 5.24
N LEU A 44 0.32 1.84 4.04
CA LEU A 44 0.12 0.56 3.37
C LEU A 44 1.45 -0.10 3.04
N THR A 45 2.44 0.68 2.61
CA THR A 45 3.77 0.18 2.30
C THR A 45 4.43 -0.41 3.55
N LYS A 46 4.29 0.25 4.69
CA LYS A 46 4.82 -0.25 5.96
C LYS A 46 4.13 -1.54 6.38
N GLU A 47 2.82 -1.63 6.18
CA GLU A 47 2.08 -2.85 6.48
C GLU A 47 2.50 -4.01 5.58
N ILE A 48 2.74 -3.74 4.31
CA ILE A 48 3.21 -4.75 3.36
C ILE A 48 4.61 -5.24 3.76
N ASP A 49 5.50 -4.33 4.08
CA ASP A 49 6.85 -4.68 4.55
C ASP A 49 6.81 -5.59 5.77
N LYS A 50 5.90 -5.29 6.68
CA LYS A 50 5.72 -6.09 7.88
C LYS A 50 5.20 -7.48 7.55
N LEU A 51 4.28 -7.59 6.60
CA LEU A 51 3.75 -8.87 6.15
C LEU A 51 4.82 -9.71 5.46
N TYR A 52 5.66 -9.09 4.63
CA TYR A 52 6.77 -9.80 4.00
C TYR A 52 7.77 -10.30 5.03
N ASP A 53 8.04 -9.50 6.05
CA ASP A 53 8.94 -9.88 7.14
C ASP A 53 8.40 -11.11 7.87
N GLU A 54 7.11 -11.13 8.17
CA GLU A 54 6.46 -12.26 8.81
C GLU A 54 6.51 -13.50 7.91
N TRP A 55 6.30 -13.32 6.63
CA TRP A 55 6.33 -14.40 5.67
C TRP A 55 7.72 -15.03 5.56
N GLU A 56 8.76 -14.19 5.52
CA GLU A 56 10.14 -14.67 5.49
C GLU A 56 10.46 -15.46 6.75
N ASN A 57 10.05 -14.97 7.90
CA ASN A 57 10.28 -15.65 9.17
C ASN A 57 9.59 -17.00 9.20
N MET A 58 8.40 -17.10 8.63
CA MET A 58 7.67 -18.36 8.55
C MET A 58 8.32 -19.36 7.60
N SER A 59 8.90 -18.88 6.50
CA SER A 59 9.52 -19.77 5.52
C SER A 59 10.87 -20.30 5.97
N GLU A 60 11.51 -19.68 6.93
CA GLU A 60 12.77 -20.16 7.50
C GLU A 60 12.55 -21.32 8.48
N LEU A 61 11.35 -21.49 8.96
CA LEU A 61 11.03 -22.58 9.88
C LEU A 61 10.69 -23.85 9.12
#